data_aba659bcf8b952497a847d0724b0d3b5
#
_entry.id   aba659bcf8b952497a847d0724b0d3b5
#
_cell.length_a   1.000
_cell.length_b   1.000
_cell.length_c   1.000
_cell.angle_alpha   90.00
_cell.angle_beta   90.00
_cell.angle_gamma   90.00
#
_symmetry.space_group_name_H-M   'P 1'
#
loop_
_entity.id
_entity.type
_entity.pdbx_description
1 polymer ?
#
loop_
_entity_poly.entity_id
_entity_poly.type
_entity_poly.pdbx_seq_one_letter_code
_entity_poly.pdbx_strand_id
1 'polypeptide(L)'
;GYRYGEPQAVAPYNQVRRVLQYAVTEIPAGKILMGIPNYGYDWIVGSSSPATVVSNVGAINIAVQNNAQIFFDETSKTPYFNYRDGSGRRHEVWFEDARSIRSKLALAAELELYGVGYWNLMRPFPQNWAVLNSLYEIRTGD
;
A
#
# COMPACT_ATOMS: atom_id res chain seq x y z
N GLY A 1 -0.54 -1.00 -9.52
CA GLY A 1 -1.56 0.02 -9.74
C GLY A 1 -1.19 0.96 -10.89
N TYR A 2 -2.21 1.48 -11.52
CA TYR A 2 -2.02 2.46 -12.59
C TYR A 2 -1.72 3.82 -11.98
N ARG A 3 -0.84 4.59 -12.64
CA ARG A 3 -0.47 5.95 -12.29
C ARG A 3 -1.33 7.00 -13.03
N TYR A 4 -2.33 6.57 -13.79
CA TYR A 4 -3.23 7.43 -14.57
C TYR A 4 -4.67 7.25 -14.10
N GLY A 5 -5.49 8.26 -14.26
CA GLY A 5 -6.89 8.28 -13.88
C GLY A 5 -7.15 8.99 -12.57
N GLU A 6 -8.22 8.63 -11.89
CA GLU A 6 -8.62 9.22 -10.62
C GLU A 6 -7.73 8.73 -9.45
N PRO A 7 -7.54 9.56 -8.41
CA PRO A 7 -6.81 9.18 -7.22
C PRO A 7 -7.32 7.87 -6.60
N GLN A 8 -6.40 6.96 -6.31
CA GLN A 8 -6.72 5.66 -5.72
C GLN A 8 -5.50 5.00 -5.08
N ALA A 9 -5.74 4.02 -4.23
CA ALA A 9 -4.70 3.20 -3.63
C ALA A 9 -3.93 2.40 -4.71
N VAL A 10 -2.63 2.15 -4.45
CA VAL A 10 -1.78 1.33 -5.33
C VAL A 10 -2.28 -0.11 -5.42
N ALA A 11 -2.67 -0.68 -4.28
CA ALA A 11 -3.20 -2.04 -4.16
C ALA A 11 -4.40 -2.07 -3.20
N PRO A 12 -5.60 -1.62 -3.66
CA PRO A 12 -6.80 -1.61 -2.82
C PRO A 12 -7.14 -3.02 -2.32
N TYR A 13 -7.34 -3.18 -1.01
CA TYR A 13 -7.58 -4.47 -0.35
C TYR A 13 -8.73 -5.27 -1.00
N ASN A 14 -9.86 -4.62 -1.27
CA ASN A 14 -11.02 -5.25 -1.90
C ASN A 14 -10.70 -5.83 -3.28
N GLN A 15 -9.87 -5.16 -4.07
CA GLN A 15 -9.43 -5.65 -5.39
C GLN A 15 -8.43 -6.79 -5.24
N VAL A 16 -7.43 -6.63 -4.36
CA VAL A 16 -6.44 -7.68 -4.06
C VAL A 16 -7.15 -8.95 -3.59
N ARG A 17 -8.10 -8.84 -2.65
CA ARG A 17 -8.92 -9.96 -2.15
C ARG A 17 -9.65 -10.67 -3.29
N ARG A 18 -10.34 -9.92 -4.16
CA ARG A 18 -11.08 -10.49 -5.29
C ARG A 18 -10.17 -11.28 -6.25
N VAL A 19 -9.01 -10.72 -6.57
CA VAL A 19 -8.03 -11.38 -7.45
C VAL A 19 -7.48 -12.66 -6.81
N LEU A 20 -7.12 -12.59 -5.53
CA LEU A 20 -6.57 -13.75 -4.82
C LEU A 20 -7.62 -14.85 -4.58
N GLN A 21 -8.86 -14.48 -4.28
CA GLN A 21 -9.96 -15.44 -4.17
C GLN A 21 -10.18 -16.21 -5.47
N TYR A 22 -10.05 -15.55 -6.62
CA TYR A 22 -10.06 -16.24 -7.91
C TYR A 22 -8.80 -17.08 -8.11
N ALA A 23 -7.63 -16.53 -7.82
CA ALA A 23 -6.36 -17.21 -8.06
C ALA A 23 -6.26 -18.57 -7.32
N VAL A 24 -6.75 -18.65 -6.08
CA VAL A 24 -6.72 -19.90 -5.30
C VAL A 24 -7.69 -20.98 -5.83
N THR A 25 -8.62 -20.64 -6.74
CA THR A 25 -9.44 -21.65 -7.44
C THR A 25 -8.69 -22.29 -8.61
N GLU A 26 -7.71 -21.58 -9.16
CA GLU A 26 -6.97 -22.02 -10.35
C GLU A 26 -5.57 -22.56 -10.01
N ILE A 27 -4.97 -22.08 -8.92
CA ILE A 27 -3.59 -22.37 -8.52
C ILE A 27 -3.58 -22.79 -7.06
N PRO A 28 -2.88 -23.86 -6.67
CA PRO A 28 -2.70 -24.22 -5.26
C PRO A 28 -2.17 -23.03 -4.43
N ALA A 29 -2.83 -22.69 -3.35
CA ALA A 29 -2.52 -21.51 -2.52
C ALA A 29 -1.04 -21.46 -2.09
N GLY A 30 -0.46 -22.62 -1.73
CA GLY A 30 0.97 -22.75 -1.40
C GLY A 30 1.95 -22.51 -2.55
N LYS A 31 1.48 -22.10 -3.75
CA LYS A 31 2.31 -21.66 -4.87
C LYS A 31 2.11 -20.19 -5.21
N ILE A 32 1.27 -19.47 -4.44
CA ILE A 32 0.93 -18.06 -4.70
C ILE A 32 1.69 -17.17 -3.73
N LEU A 33 2.41 -16.19 -4.26
CA LEU A 33 2.98 -15.06 -3.52
C LEU A 33 2.12 -13.81 -3.76
N MET A 34 1.65 -13.18 -2.69
CA MET A 34 0.94 -11.91 -2.79
C MET A 34 1.93 -10.74 -2.85
N GLY A 35 1.85 -9.92 -3.90
CA GLY A 35 2.63 -8.69 -4.00
C GLY A 35 2.13 -7.59 -3.07
N ILE A 36 3.01 -7.01 -2.28
CA ILE A 36 2.74 -5.84 -1.43
C ILE A 36 3.54 -4.64 -1.94
N PRO A 37 2.89 -3.49 -2.25
CA PRO A 37 3.61 -2.30 -2.66
C PRO A 37 4.32 -1.66 -1.46
N ASN A 38 5.57 -1.27 -1.66
CA ASN A 38 6.36 -0.52 -0.69
C ASN A 38 6.47 0.96 -1.08
N TYR A 39 5.37 1.51 -1.59
CA TYR A 39 5.27 2.90 -2.07
C TYR A 39 3.82 3.35 -2.14
N GLY A 40 3.64 4.65 -2.31
CA GLY A 40 2.35 5.29 -2.54
C GLY A 40 2.36 6.11 -3.82
N TYR A 41 1.22 6.74 -4.08
CA TYR A 41 1.00 7.68 -5.17
C TYR A 41 0.53 9.03 -4.66
N ASP A 42 1.10 10.09 -5.21
CA ASP A 42 0.66 11.48 -5.06
C ASP A 42 0.02 11.95 -6.36
N TRP A 43 -1.27 12.20 -6.33
CA TRP A 43 -2.10 12.61 -7.45
C TRP A 43 -2.37 14.10 -7.42
N ILE A 44 -2.22 14.78 -8.57
CA ILE A 44 -2.80 16.11 -8.74
C ILE A 44 -4.25 15.93 -9.18
N VAL A 45 -5.18 16.27 -8.31
CA VAL A 45 -6.62 16.04 -8.53
C VAL A 45 -7.12 16.83 -9.74
N GLY A 46 -7.79 16.14 -10.67
CA GLY A 46 -8.30 16.72 -11.91
C GLY A 46 -7.26 16.90 -13.00
N SER A 47 -6.03 16.40 -12.81
CA SER A 47 -4.98 16.42 -13.84
C SER A 47 -4.97 15.11 -14.63
N SER A 48 -4.66 15.19 -15.92
CA SER A 48 -4.36 14.02 -16.76
C SER A 48 -2.93 13.50 -16.58
N SER A 49 -2.09 14.21 -15.80
CA SER A 49 -0.72 13.77 -15.55
C SER A 49 -0.69 12.51 -14.68
N PRO A 50 0.30 11.62 -14.90
CA PRO A 50 0.44 10.45 -14.04
C PRO A 50 0.79 10.85 -12.60
N ALA A 51 0.30 10.08 -11.64
CA ALA A 51 0.67 10.24 -10.24
C ALA A 51 2.19 10.15 -10.03
N THR A 52 2.69 10.93 -9.11
CA THR A 52 4.08 10.86 -8.65
C THR A 52 4.22 9.70 -7.65
N VAL A 53 5.25 8.88 -7.83
CA VAL A 53 5.54 7.79 -6.89
C VAL A 53 6.22 8.37 -5.65
N VAL A 54 5.69 8.08 -4.47
CA VAL A 54 6.25 8.48 -3.17
C VAL A 54 6.58 7.28 -2.31
N SER A 55 7.61 7.37 -1.46
CA SER A 55 7.82 6.36 -0.43
C SER A 55 6.78 6.53 0.68
N ASN A 56 6.50 5.47 1.44
CA ASN A 56 5.55 5.55 2.56
C ASN A 56 6.03 6.54 3.64
N VAL A 57 7.34 6.59 3.90
CA VAL A 57 7.96 7.61 4.78
C VAL A 57 7.83 9.01 4.19
N GLY A 58 8.06 9.15 2.88
CA GLY A 58 7.88 10.42 2.16
C GLY A 58 6.44 10.94 2.21
N ALA A 59 5.45 10.06 2.09
CA ALA A 59 4.04 10.42 2.23
C ALA A 59 3.73 11.00 3.62
N ILE A 60 4.23 10.37 4.69
CA ILE A 60 4.09 10.89 6.07
C ILE A 60 4.76 12.26 6.20
N ASN A 61 5.97 12.44 5.65
CA ASN A 61 6.66 13.73 5.71
C ASN A 61 5.87 14.83 4.98
N ILE A 62 5.27 14.53 3.82
CA ILE A 62 4.40 15.47 3.10
C ILE A 62 3.18 15.83 3.97
N ALA A 63 2.54 14.86 4.61
CA ALA A 63 1.41 15.11 5.49
C ALA A 63 1.79 16.03 6.66
N VAL A 64 2.93 15.77 7.32
CA VAL A 64 3.43 16.61 8.42
C VAL A 64 3.75 18.02 7.96
N GLN A 65 4.48 18.18 6.84
CA GLN A 65 4.86 19.49 6.30
C GLN A 65 3.66 20.37 5.91
N ASN A 66 2.56 19.73 5.50
CA ASN A 66 1.34 20.43 5.09
C ASN A 66 0.26 20.44 6.20
N ASN A 67 0.57 19.98 7.41
CA ASN A 67 -0.39 19.82 8.50
C ASN A 67 -1.67 19.06 8.04
N ALA A 68 -1.51 18.06 7.17
CA ALA A 68 -2.60 17.31 6.58
C ALA A 68 -3.04 16.18 7.50
N GLN A 69 -4.35 16.06 7.70
CA GLN A 69 -4.95 14.95 8.44
C GLN A 69 -4.91 13.68 7.57
N ILE A 70 -4.40 12.58 8.13
CA ILE A 70 -4.40 11.27 7.48
C ILE A 70 -5.70 10.54 7.84
N PHE A 71 -6.45 10.16 6.81
CA PHE A 71 -7.64 9.33 6.87
C PHE A 71 -7.32 7.88 6.55
N PHE A 72 -8.27 6.99 6.77
CA PHE A 72 -8.16 5.59 6.42
C PHE A 72 -9.43 5.14 5.70
N ASP A 73 -9.29 4.68 4.47
CA ASP A 73 -10.42 4.11 3.72
C ASP A 73 -10.63 2.64 4.09
N GLU A 74 -11.79 2.35 4.66
CA GLU A 74 -12.12 1.01 5.17
C GLU A 74 -12.37 -0.01 4.05
N THR A 75 -12.70 0.42 2.85
CA THR A 75 -12.93 -0.47 1.70
C THR A 75 -11.62 -0.95 1.11
N SER A 76 -10.73 -0.02 0.81
CA SER A 76 -9.39 -0.32 0.28
C SER A 76 -8.39 -0.70 1.36
N LYS A 77 -8.74 -0.51 2.66
CA LYS A 77 -7.84 -0.67 3.81
C LYS A 77 -6.53 0.08 3.62
N THR A 78 -6.63 1.33 3.16
CA THR A 78 -5.47 2.14 2.77
C THR A 78 -5.56 3.54 3.35
N PRO A 79 -4.47 4.07 3.94
CA PRO A 79 -4.42 5.45 4.40
C PRO A 79 -4.30 6.42 3.21
N TYR A 80 -4.91 7.59 3.36
CA TYR A 80 -4.81 8.69 2.40
C TYR A 80 -4.92 10.04 3.08
N PHE A 81 -4.48 11.09 2.39
CA PHE A 81 -4.68 12.48 2.82
C PHE A 81 -4.71 13.42 1.62
N ASN A 82 -5.20 14.64 1.87
CA ASN A 82 -5.23 15.69 0.88
C ASN A 82 -4.37 16.87 1.34
N TYR A 83 -3.73 17.56 0.40
CA TYR A 83 -3.02 18.82 0.66
C TYR A 83 -3.08 19.76 -0.55
N ARG A 84 -2.61 20.99 -0.37
CA ARG A 84 -2.40 21.93 -1.47
C ARG A 84 -0.92 22.25 -1.58
N ASP A 85 -0.41 22.24 -2.79
CA ASP A 85 0.98 22.63 -3.05
C ASP A 85 1.16 24.17 -3.06
N GLY A 86 2.40 24.63 -3.21
CA GLY A 86 2.73 26.06 -3.27
C GLY A 86 2.07 26.84 -4.42
N SER A 87 1.52 26.14 -5.40
CA SER A 87 0.76 26.71 -6.53
C SER A 87 -0.76 26.63 -6.29
N GLY A 88 -1.20 26.17 -5.13
CA GLY A 88 -2.62 26.01 -4.77
C GLY A 88 -3.30 24.78 -5.38
N ARG A 89 -2.60 23.92 -6.12
CA ARG A 89 -3.16 22.70 -6.71
C ARG A 89 -3.51 21.71 -5.60
N ARG A 90 -4.66 21.07 -5.74
CA ARG A 90 -5.10 20.04 -4.81
C ARG A 90 -4.42 18.71 -5.15
N HIS A 91 -3.82 18.10 -4.13
CA HIS A 91 -3.23 16.78 -4.18
C HIS A 91 -4.00 15.80 -3.31
N GLU A 92 -3.98 14.53 -3.71
CA GLU A 92 -4.47 13.41 -2.93
C GLU A 92 -3.42 12.30 -2.94
N VAL A 93 -2.97 11.91 -1.74
CA VAL A 93 -1.89 10.93 -1.56
C VAL A 93 -2.44 9.66 -0.95
N TRP A 94 -2.19 8.52 -1.60
CA TRP A 94 -2.49 7.18 -1.12
C TRP A 94 -1.20 6.43 -0.88
N PHE A 95 -1.07 5.78 0.28
CA PHE A 95 0.18 5.11 0.67
C PHE A 95 -0.09 3.87 1.55
N GLU A 96 0.95 3.19 2.03
CA GLU A 96 0.80 2.05 2.93
C GLU A 96 1.28 2.42 4.34
N ASP A 97 0.59 1.93 5.38
CA ASP A 97 0.98 2.04 6.78
C ASP A 97 0.84 0.69 7.51
N ALA A 98 1.09 0.67 8.82
CA ALA A 98 1.00 -0.54 9.64
C ALA A 98 -0.40 -1.21 9.55
N ARG A 99 -1.48 -0.42 9.42
CA ARG A 99 -2.86 -0.92 9.36
C ARG A 99 -3.13 -1.63 8.04
N SER A 100 -2.72 -1.00 6.93
CA SER A 100 -2.90 -1.56 5.59
C SER A 100 -2.05 -2.83 5.39
N ILE A 101 -0.81 -2.83 5.89
CA ILE A 101 0.08 -4.00 5.85
C ILE A 101 -0.50 -5.15 6.67
N ARG A 102 -0.96 -4.89 7.92
CA ARG A 102 -1.59 -5.91 8.75
C ARG A 102 -2.79 -6.55 8.06
N SER A 103 -3.64 -5.75 7.40
CA SER A 103 -4.80 -6.25 6.66
C SER A 103 -4.40 -7.17 5.50
N LYS A 104 -3.36 -6.80 4.74
CA LYS A 104 -2.84 -7.61 3.63
C LYS A 104 -2.19 -8.90 4.12
N LEU A 105 -1.40 -8.86 5.19
CA LEU A 105 -0.81 -10.06 5.79
C LEU A 105 -1.87 -11.02 6.33
N ALA A 106 -2.92 -10.49 6.97
CA ALA A 106 -4.05 -11.30 7.44
C ALA A 106 -4.78 -11.98 6.27
N LEU A 107 -4.93 -11.30 5.12
CA LEU A 107 -5.51 -11.89 3.91
C LEU A 107 -4.65 -13.02 3.34
N ALA A 108 -3.33 -12.86 3.32
CA ALA A 108 -2.43 -13.92 2.87
C ALA A 108 -2.51 -15.16 3.76
N ALA A 109 -2.61 -14.97 5.07
CA ALA A 109 -2.81 -16.05 6.04
C ALA A 109 -4.18 -16.71 5.90
N GLU A 110 -5.27 -15.91 5.76
CA GLU A 110 -6.64 -16.41 5.56
C GLU A 110 -6.75 -17.32 4.34
N LEU A 111 -6.05 -17.00 3.26
CA LEU A 111 -6.06 -17.75 2.01
C LEU A 111 -4.96 -18.82 1.95
N GLU A 112 -4.22 -19.04 3.03
CA GLU A 112 -3.13 -20.02 3.13
C GLU A 112 -2.09 -19.91 2.00
N LEU A 113 -1.78 -18.66 1.57
CA LEU A 113 -0.83 -18.42 0.52
C LEU A 113 0.59 -18.83 0.93
N TYR A 114 1.45 -19.13 -0.05
CA TYR A 114 2.87 -19.44 0.20
C TYR A 114 3.58 -18.32 0.97
N GLY A 115 3.23 -17.06 0.68
CA GLY A 115 3.79 -15.90 1.36
C GLY A 115 3.50 -14.59 0.66
N VAL A 116 4.31 -13.59 0.97
CA VAL A 116 4.23 -12.25 0.39
C VAL A 116 5.57 -11.83 -0.20
N GLY A 117 5.52 -10.97 -1.22
CA GLY A 117 6.71 -10.35 -1.80
C GLY A 117 6.55 -8.84 -1.87
N TYR A 118 7.62 -8.10 -1.66
CA TYR A 118 7.58 -6.63 -1.67
C TYR A 118 8.15 -6.03 -2.94
N TRP A 119 7.48 -5.04 -3.48
CA TRP A 119 7.98 -4.18 -4.54
C TRP A 119 8.07 -2.73 -4.03
N ASN A 120 9.28 -2.13 -3.87
CA ASN A 120 10.60 -2.77 -3.90
C ASN A 120 11.35 -2.48 -2.59
N LEU A 121 12.41 -3.20 -2.29
CA LEU A 121 13.21 -3.07 -1.06
C LEU A 121 14.05 -1.79 -1.00
N MET A 122 14.19 -1.05 -2.09
CA MET A 122 14.96 0.20 -2.17
C MET A 122 14.34 1.36 -1.37
N ARG A 123 13.14 1.17 -0.79
CA ARG A 123 12.43 2.19 -0.02
C ARG A 123 12.27 1.75 1.43
N PRO A 124 12.85 2.48 2.40
CA PRO A 124 12.68 2.18 3.81
C PRO A 124 11.20 2.17 4.21
N PHE A 125 10.78 1.13 4.93
CA PHE A 125 9.44 1.02 5.47
C PHE A 125 9.46 0.38 6.86
N PRO A 126 9.90 1.13 7.90
CA PRO A 126 10.05 0.62 9.26
C PRO A 126 8.78 0.01 9.84
N GLN A 127 7.61 0.62 9.56
CA GLN A 127 6.32 0.13 10.04
C GLN A 127 6.01 -1.29 9.54
N ASN A 128 6.36 -1.61 8.28
CA ASN A 128 6.19 -2.95 7.73
C ASN A 128 6.99 -3.99 8.53
N TRP A 129 8.25 -3.70 8.80
CA TRP A 129 9.12 -4.62 9.55
C TRP A 129 8.66 -4.82 10.98
N ALA A 130 8.14 -3.75 11.63
CA ALA A 130 7.56 -3.85 12.95
C ALA A 130 6.32 -4.75 12.97
N VAL A 131 5.43 -4.63 11.97
CA VAL A 131 4.24 -5.50 11.83
C VAL A 131 4.64 -6.95 11.56
N LEU A 132 5.55 -7.18 10.62
CA LEU A 132 6.04 -8.53 10.31
C LEU A 132 6.63 -9.21 11.54
N ASN A 133 7.52 -8.52 12.25
CA ASN A 133 8.18 -9.03 13.44
C ASN A 133 7.21 -9.32 14.61
N SER A 134 6.05 -8.64 14.61
CA SER A 134 4.99 -8.89 15.60
C SER A 134 4.12 -10.12 15.28
N LEU A 135 4.10 -10.56 14.02
CA LEU A 135 3.22 -11.63 13.53
C LEU A 135 3.99 -12.91 13.17
N TYR A 136 5.25 -12.80 12.82
CA TYR A 136 6.06 -13.91 12.30
C TYR A 136 7.47 -13.91 12.91
N GLU A 137 8.04 -15.09 13.05
CA GLU A 137 9.46 -15.24 13.34
C GLU A 137 10.26 -14.98 12.04
N ILE A 138 11.03 -13.90 12.00
CA ILE A 138 11.86 -13.58 10.84
C ILE A 138 13.16 -14.39 10.95
N ARG A 139 13.38 -15.34 10.05
CA ARG A 139 14.64 -16.08 9.94
C ARG A 139 15.55 -15.35 8.97
N THR A 140 16.71 -14.96 9.45
CA THR A 140 17.84 -14.55 8.59
C THR A 140 18.50 -15.84 8.11
N GLY A 141 18.66 -16.02 6.80
CA GLY A 141 19.42 -17.15 6.27
C GLY A 141 20.86 -17.09 6.78
N ASP A 142 21.37 -18.22 7.20
CA ASP A 142 22.80 -18.43 7.48
C ASP A 142 23.60 -18.40 6.19
#